data_f2a61e6c75d49630f68af28e9399e5b6
#
_entry.id   f2a61e6c75d49630f68af28e9399e5b6
#
_cell.length_a   1.000
_cell.length_b   1.000
_cell.length_c   1.000
_cell.angle_alpha   90.00
_cell.angle_beta   90.00
_cell.angle_gamma   90.00
#
_symmetry.space_group_name_H-M   'P 1'
#
loop_
_entity.id
_entity.type
_entity.pdbx_description
1 polymer ?
#
loop_
_entity_poly.entity_id
_entity_poly.type
_entity_poly.pdbx_seq_one_letter_code
_entity_poly.pdbx_strand_id
1 'polypeptide(L)'
;MQLISQCDQIFRKAKLPLWLKPYEIIATGPRSGLIEVVSDALSVSSIKEKTDGANATIADYFRAQYGKPSSKRYQLAVDNFTNSLCAYSLVCYILQIKDRHNENILIDIEGHVLHIDFGFLLSNAPGKGLKFESAPFKLTQEMVDVMGGENSKYFRDFRNRMAKGF
;
A
#
# COMPACT_ATOMS: atom_id res chain seq x y z
N MET A 1 6.22 -9.00 10.30
CA MET A 1 5.15 -8.16 10.88
C MET A 1 5.60 -7.29 12.06
N GLN A 2 6.47 -7.76 12.97
CA GLN A 2 6.98 -6.94 14.09
C GLN A 2 7.55 -5.57 13.64
N LEU A 3 8.33 -5.52 12.57
CA LEU A 3 8.87 -4.26 12.03
C LEU A 3 7.75 -3.31 11.55
N ILE A 4 6.71 -3.83 10.90
CA ILE A 4 5.55 -3.03 10.48
C ILE A 4 4.83 -2.44 11.70
N SER A 5 4.63 -3.25 12.76
CA SER A 5 4.04 -2.78 14.02
C SER A 5 4.88 -1.69 14.68
N GLN A 6 6.21 -1.80 14.64
CA GLN A 6 7.11 -0.77 15.18
C GLN A 6 7.01 0.53 14.36
N CYS A 7 6.98 0.44 13.02
CA CYS A 7 6.78 1.60 12.17
C CYS A 7 5.44 2.30 12.45
N ASP A 8 4.36 1.55 12.58
CA ASP A 8 3.04 2.10 12.94
C ASP A 8 3.09 2.85 14.27
N GLN A 9 3.73 2.28 15.30
CA GLN A 9 3.90 2.94 16.59
C GLN A 9 4.73 4.23 16.50
N ILE A 10 5.80 4.23 15.68
CA ILE A 10 6.63 5.41 15.45
C ILE A 10 5.80 6.51 14.78
N PHE A 11 5.06 6.19 13.72
CA PHE A 11 4.21 7.15 13.02
C PHE A 11 3.14 7.75 13.93
N ARG A 12 2.49 6.93 14.76
CA ARG A 12 1.50 7.38 15.76
C ARG A 12 2.12 8.30 16.80
N LYS A 13 3.28 7.94 17.36
CA LYS A 13 4.01 8.77 18.35
C LYS A 13 4.44 10.12 17.75
N ALA A 14 4.86 10.12 16.48
CA ALA A 14 5.21 11.33 15.74
C ALA A 14 3.99 12.14 15.27
N LYS A 15 2.77 11.66 15.54
CA LYS A 15 1.50 12.27 15.09
C LYS A 15 1.45 12.49 13.57
N LEU A 16 2.07 11.59 12.82
CA LEU A 16 2.00 11.61 11.36
C LEU A 16 0.68 10.98 10.90
N PRO A 17 -0.01 11.53 9.90
CA PRO A 17 -1.23 10.95 9.33
C PRO A 17 -0.87 9.81 8.38
N LEU A 18 -0.13 8.83 8.90
CA LEU A 18 0.32 7.64 8.19
C LEU A 18 -0.36 6.43 8.80
N TRP A 19 -0.80 5.51 7.95
CA TRP A 19 -1.57 4.36 8.37
C TRP A 19 -0.94 3.06 7.86
N LEU A 20 -0.72 2.13 8.79
CA LEU A 20 -0.31 0.76 8.51
C LEU A 20 -1.27 -0.20 9.19
N LYS A 21 -1.47 -1.38 8.60
CA LYS A 21 -2.22 -2.47 9.21
C LYS A 21 -1.30 -3.69 9.41
N PRO A 22 -0.67 -3.83 10.57
CA PRO A 22 -0.03 -5.07 10.95
C PRO A 22 -1.09 -6.19 11.03
N TYR A 23 -0.74 -7.39 10.60
CA TYR A 23 -1.55 -8.60 10.77
C TYR A 23 -0.75 -9.65 11.55
N GLU A 24 -1.44 -10.57 12.21
CA GLU A 24 -0.80 -11.54 13.08
C GLU A 24 -0.15 -12.69 12.28
N ILE A 25 1.04 -13.08 12.74
CA ILE A 25 1.73 -14.28 12.25
C ILE A 25 2.20 -15.07 13.45
N ILE A 26 1.75 -16.31 13.55
CA ILE A 26 2.07 -17.23 14.66
C ILE A 26 2.83 -18.43 14.10
N ALA A 27 4.07 -18.61 14.51
CA ALA A 27 4.82 -19.81 14.20
C ALA A 27 4.27 -20.99 15.04
N THR A 28 3.85 -22.07 14.36
CA THR A 28 3.32 -23.30 15.00
C THR A 28 4.33 -24.44 14.97
N GLY A 29 5.44 -24.28 14.26
CA GLY A 29 6.53 -25.25 14.16
C GLY A 29 7.71 -24.71 13.34
N PRO A 30 8.77 -25.51 13.16
CA PRO A 30 9.99 -25.07 12.46
C PRO A 30 9.77 -24.60 11.00
N ARG A 31 8.71 -25.09 10.35
CA ARG A 31 8.36 -24.78 8.95
C ARG A 31 6.85 -24.62 8.75
N SER A 32 6.13 -24.24 9.80
CA SER A 32 4.68 -24.05 9.76
C SER A 32 4.26 -22.86 10.59
N GLY A 33 3.18 -22.21 10.20
CA GLY A 33 2.62 -21.06 10.90
C GLY A 33 1.21 -20.77 10.46
N LEU A 34 0.57 -19.91 11.21
CA LEU A 34 -0.73 -19.33 10.90
C LEU A 34 -0.52 -17.85 10.54
N ILE A 35 -1.19 -17.40 9.49
CA ILE A 35 -1.20 -16.01 9.06
C ILE A 35 -2.64 -15.52 9.14
N GLU A 36 -2.85 -14.40 9.82
CA GLU A 36 -4.14 -13.73 9.83
C GLU A 36 -4.54 -13.33 8.43
N VAL A 37 -5.77 -13.67 8.05
CA VAL A 37 -6.35 -13.25 6.77
C VAL A 37 -6.78 -11.80 6.87
N VAL A 38 -6.30 -10.96 5.95
CA VAL A 38 -6.80 -9.60 5.80
C VAL A 38 -8.18 -9.68 5.13
N SER A 39 -9.23 -9.68 5.95
CA SER A 39 -10.62 -9.63 5.49
C SER A 39 -10.93 -8.27 4.85
N ASP A 40 -11.98 -8.22 4.04
CA ASP A 40 -12.50 -6.98 3.44
C ASP A 40 -11.51 -6.20 2.58
N ALA A 41 -10.53 -6.90 1.98
CA ALA A 41 -9.56 -6.33 1.06
C ALA A 41 -9.45 -7.18 -0.22
N LEU A 42 -9.16 -6.52 -1.34
CA LEU A 42 -8.91 -7.16 -2.63
C LEU A 42 -7.51 -6.79 -3.11
N SER A 43 -6.80 -7.72 -3.74
CA SER A 43 -5.55 -7.40 -4.42
C SER A 43 -5.81 -6.48 -5.62
N VAL A 44 -4.83 -5.66 -5.97
CA VAL A 44 -4.89 -4.82 -7.17
C VAL A 44 -5.14 -5.67 -8.42
N SER A 45 -4.59 -6.90 -8.47
CA SER A 45 -4.87 -7.86 -9.54
C SER A 45 -6.35 -8.22 -9.61
N SER A 46 -6.94 -8.64 -8.48
CA SER A 46 -8.37 -8.98 -8.40
C SER A 46 -9.30 -7.80 -8.67
N ILE A 47 -8.91 -6.59 -8.27
CA ILE A 47 -9.66 -5.36 -8.58
C ILE A 47 -9.72 -5.17 -10.10
N LYS A 48 -8.60 -5.31 -10.79
CA LYS A 48 -8.53 -5.16 -12.26
C LYS A 48 -9.32 -6.23 -13.01
N GLU A 49 -9.35 -7.46 -12.48
CA GLU A 49 -10.13 -8.55 -13.07
C GLU A 49 -11.66 -8.36 -12.89
N LYS A 50 -12.07 -7.78 -11.76
CA LYS A 50 -13.49 -7.59 -11.41
C LYS A 50 -14.10 -6.30 -11.95
N THR A 51 -13.27 -5.32 -12.30
CA THR A 51 -13.76 -4.05 -12.86
C THR A 51 -14.02 -4.23 -14.35
N ASP A 52 -15.25 -3.99 -14.79
CA ASP A 52 -15.66 -4.18 -16.18
C ASP A 52 -14.87 -3.29 -17.13
N GLY A 53 -14.26 -3.92 -18.16
CA GLY A 53 -13.54 -3.27 -19.24
C GLY A 53 -12.09 -3.71 -19.36
N ALA A 54 -11.61 -3.90 -20.61
CA ALA A 54 -10.27 -4.38 -20.93
C ALA A 54 -9.11 -3.49 -20.40
N ASN A 55 -9.43 -2.27 -19.95
CA ASN A 55 -8.48 -1.27 -19.45
C ASN A 55 -8.89 -0.69 -18.09
N ALA A 56 -9.61 -1.47 -17.27
CA ALA A 56 -10.06 -1.02 -15.96
C ALA A 56 -8.88 -0.61 -15.04
N THR A 57 -8.99 0.55 -14.44
CA THR A 57 -7.97 1.14 -13.55
C THR A 57 -8.40 1.08 -12.10
N ILE A 58 -7.43 1.25 -11.18
CA ILE A 58 -7.74 1.42 -9.74
C ILE A 58 -8.66 2.65 -9.53
N ALA A 59 -8.49 3.71 -10.32
CA ALA A 59 -9.34 4.90 -10.23
C ALA A 59 -10.80 4.62 -10.64
N ASP A 60 -11.04 3.72 -11.60
CA ASP A 60 -12.40 3.29 -11.98
C ASP A 60 -13.05 2.49 -10.84
N TYR A 61 -12.32 1.59 -10.21
CA TYR A 61 -12.77 0.89 -9.00
C TYR A 61 -13.16 1.88 -7.90
N PHE A 62 -12.33 2.92 -7.63
CA PHE A 62 -12.65 3.94 -6.64
C PHE A 62 -13.96 4.67 -6.96
N ARG A 63 -14.21 5.02 -8.22
CA ARG A 63 -15.47 5.66 -8.64
C ARG A 63 -16.66 4.72 -8.47
N ALA A 64 -16.52 3.45 -8.82
CA ALA A 64 -17.57 2.45 -8.67
C ALA A 64 -17.90 2.18 -7.20
N GLN A 65 -16.87 2.03 -6.34
CA GLN A 65 -17.02 1.65 -4.94
C GLN A 65 -17.43 2.82 -4.03
N TYR A 66 -16.86 4.01 -4.25
CA TYR A 66 -17.03 5.15 -3.34
C TYR A 66 -17.86 6.30 -3.93
N GLY A 67 -18.22 6.21 -5.21
CA GLY A 67 -19.06 7.17 -5.90
C GLY A 67 -18.29 8.31 -6.56
N LYS A 68 -18.95 9.45 -6.74
CA LYS A 68 -18.39 10.60 -7.46
C LYS A 68 -17.23 11.25 -6.68
N PRO A 69 -16.20 11.78 -7.37
CA PRO A 69 -15.06 12.46 -6.73
C PRO A 69 -15.43 13.62 -5.80
N SER A 70 -16.59 14.24 -6.01
CA SER A 70 -17.09 15.30 -5.13
C SER A 70 -17.75 14.81 -3.84
N SER A 71 -18.01 13.50 -3.70
CA SER A 71 -18.65 12.95 -2.51
C SER A 71 -17.68 12.84 -1.34
N LYS A 72 -18.18 13.03 -0.11
CA LYS A 72 -17.37 12.87 1.11
C LYS A 72 -16.79 11.45 1.23
N ARG A 73 -17.56 10.42 0.81
CA ARG A 73 -17.13 9.02 0.86
C ARG A 73 -15.92 8.78 -0.06
N TYR A 74 -15.96 9.30 -1.29
CA TYR A 74 -14.84 9.20 -2.22
C TYR A 74 -13.60 9.94 -1.69
N GLN A 75 -13.79 11.18 -1.21
CA GLN A 75 -12.69 11.98 -0.68
C GLN A 75 -12.02 11.30 0.52
N LEU A 76 -12.81 10.69 1.43
CA LEU A 76 -12.27 9.93 2.56
C LEU A 76 -11.47 8.70 2.08
N ALA A 77 -11.99 7.95 1.10
CA ALA A 77 -11.28 6.80 0.55
C ALA A 77 -9.95 7.20 -0.11
N VAL A 78 -9.89 8.34 -0.82
CA VAL A 78 -8.65 8.86 -1.40
C VAL A 78 -7.68 9.37 -0.33
N ASP A 79 -8.18 9.96 0.76
CA ASP A 79 -7.34 10.32 1.93
C ASP A 79 -6.73 9.06 2.57
N ASN A 80 -7.53 8.01 2.79
CA ASN A 80 -7.09 6.72 3.33
C ASN A 80 -6.03 6.09 2.42
N PHE A 81 -6.31 6.06 1.11
CA PHE A 81 -5.36 5.58 0.10
C PHE A 81 -4.03 6.33 0.16
N THR A 82 -4.09 7.66 0.18
CA THR A 82 -2.89 8.51 0.21
C THR A 82 -2.07 8.30 1.48
N ASN A 83 -2.72 8.19 2.65
CA ASN A 83 -2.07 7.98 3.94
C ASN A 83 -1.37 6.62 4.02
N SER A 84 -2.07 5.57 3.62
CA SER A 84 -1.54 4.21 3.65
C SER A 84 -0.48 3.97 2.57
N LEU A 85 -0.69 4.46 1.34
CA LEU A 85 0.31 4.37 0.29
C LEU A 85 1.62 5.05 0.71
N CYS A 86 1.55 6.22 1.32
CA CYS A 86 2.72 6.92 1.85
C CYS A 86 3.43 6.10 2.93
N ALA A 87 2.68 5.54 3.89
CA ALA A 87 3.24 4.74 4.98
C ALA A 87 3.95 3.49 4.45
N TYR A 88 3.32 2.71 3.56
CA TYR A 88 3.94 1.54 2.95
C TYR A 88 5.11 1.89 2.03
N SER A 89 5.07 3.03 1.32
CA SER A 89 6.19 3.52 0.52
C SER A 89 7.42 3.80 1.37
N LEU A 90 7.25 4.48 2.52
CA LEU A 90 8.33 4.74 3.48
C LEU A 90 8.91 3.45 4.04
N VAL A 91 8.05 2.53 4.46
CA VAL A 91 8.47 1.23 4.99
C VAL A 91 9.22 0.41 3.93
N CYS A 92 8.72 0.36 2.69
CA CYS A 92 9.40 -0.31 1.59
C CYS A 92 10.77 0.30 1.30
N TYR A 93 10.86 1.64 1.33
CA TYR A 93 12.12 2.34 1.12
C TYR A 93 13.15 2.04 2.23
N ILE A 94 12.75 2.18 3.50
CA ILE A 94 13.65 2.02 4.66
C ILE A 94 14.08 0.56 4.84
N LEU A 95 13.14 -0.38 4.74
CA LEU A 95 13.40 -1.80 4.95
C LEU A 95 13.79 -2.54 3.67
N GLN A 96 13.92 -1.83 2.54
CA GLN A 96 14.25 -2.41 1.24
C GLN A 96 13.34 -3.60 0.88
N ILE A 97 12.03 -3.43 1.10
CA ILE A 97 11.05 -4.45 0.76
C ILE A 97 10.86 -4.46 -0.75
N LYS A 98 11.01 -5.63 -1.34
CA LYS A 98 10.95 -5.87 -2.79
C LYS A 98 9.76 -6.75 -3.16
N ASP A 99 9.63 -7.03 -4.48
CA ASP A 99 8.57 -7.90 -5.03
C ASP A 99 7.15 -7.35 -4.82
N ARG A 100 6.99 -6.04 -5.04
CA ARG A 100 5.68 -5.37 -4.90
C ARG A 100 4.86 -5.46 -6.19
N HIS A 101 4.42 -6.66 -6.57
CA HIS A 101 3.48 -6.86 -7.68
C HIS A 101 2.02 -6.65 -7.25
N ASN A 102 1.10 -6.65 -8.21
CA ASN A 102 -0.31 -6.32 -7.97
C ASN A 102 -1.06 -7.31 -7.06
N GLU A 103 -0.54 -8.53 -6.87
CA GLU A 103 -1.11 -9.52 -5.95
C GLU A 103 -0.67 -9.28 -4.50
N ASN A 104 0.50 -8.64 -4.27
CA ASN A 104 1.03 -8.31 -2.95
C ASN A 104 0.58 -6.94 -2.42
N ILE A 105 -0.23 -6.22 -3.20
CA ILE A 105 -0.80 -4.92 -2.83
C ILE A 105 -2.32 -5.07 -2.81
N LEU A 106 -2.91 -4.85 -1.65
CA LEU A 106 -4.35 -4.94 -1.42
C LEU A 106 -4.94 -3.55 -1.19
N ILE A 107 -6.23 -3.42 -1.46
CA ILE A 107 -7.03 -2.24 -1.11
C ILE A 107 -8.24 -2.73 -0.32
N ASP A 108 -8.45 -2.17 0.89
CA ASP A 108 -9.59 -2.52 1.74
C ASP A 108 -10.87 -1.73 1.35
N ILE A 109 -11.98 -2.09 2.00
CA ILE A 109 -13.28 -1.45 1.75
C ILE A 109 -13.35 0.03 2.14
N GLU A 110 -12.39 0.52 2.92
CA GLU A 110 -12.26 1.94 3.30
C GLU A 110 -11.29 2.70 2.39
N GLY A 111 -10.64 2.02 1.45
CA GLY A 111 -9.71 2.58 0.48
C GLY A 111 -8.25 2.60 0.93
N HIS A 112 -7.90 1.97 2.05
CA HIS A 112 -6.50 1.87 2.46
C HIS A 112 -5.73 0.87 1.60
N VAL A 113 -4.51 1.21 1.26
CA VAL A 113 -3.52 0.28 0.69
C VAL A 113 -2.91 -0.55 1.81
N LEU A 114 -2.77 -1.85 1.57
CA LEU A 114 -2.06 -2.79 2.44
C LEU A 114 -1.05 -3.58 1.63
N HIS A 115 0.09 -3.87 2.23
CA HIS A 115 1.05 -4.79 1.63
C HIS A 115 1.07 -6.11 2.41
N ILE A 116 1.15 -7.20 1.66
CA ILE A 116 1.33 -8.56 2.18
C ILE A 116 2.60 -9.17 1.59
N ASP A 117 3.01 -10.32 2.10
CA ASP A 117 4.18 -11.05 1.63
C ASP A 117 5.48 -10.22 1.69
N PHE A 118 6.09 -10.19 2.87
CA PHE A 118 7.36 -9.51 3.13
C PHE A 118 8.57 -10.47 3.06
N GLY A 119 8.52 -11.47 2.17
CA GLY A 119 9.59 -12.48 1.99
C GLY A 119 10.93 -11.88 1.56
N PHE A 120 10.90 -10.78 0.81
CA PHE A 120 12.10 -10.10 0.31
C PHE A 120 12.27 -8.74 0.96
N LEU A 121 13.10 -8.69 1.99
CA LEU A 121 13.43 -7.47 2.72
C LEU A 121 14.94 -7.37 2.97
N LEU A 122 15.48 -6.17 3.06
CA LEU A 122 16.90 -5.86 3.25
C LEU A 122 17.77 -6.55 2.18
N SER A 123 18.72 -7.41 2.60
CA SER A 123 19.62 -8.13 1.70
C SER A 123 19.09 -9.49 1.21
N ASN A 124 17.87 -9.88 1.61
CA ASN A 124 17.27 -11.17 1.27
C ASN A 124 16.59 -11.22 -0.10
N ALA A 125 16.75 -10.20 -0.93
CA ALA A 125 16.23 -10.21 -2.30
C ALA A 125 17.04 -11.16 -3.20
N PRO A 126 16.39 -11.93 -4.11
CA PRO A 126 17.10 -12.81 -5.03
C PRO A 126 17.97 -12.01 -6.00
N GLY A 127 19.08 -12.61 -6.45
CA GLY A 127 19.90 -12.04 -7.52
C GLY A 127 21.29 -11.54 -7.14
N LYS A 128 21.83 -11.86 -5.97
CA LYS A 128 23.26 -11.62 -5.56
C LYS A 128 24.00 -10.57 -6.40
N GLY A 129 23.55 -9.30 -6.31
CA GLY A 129 24.21 -8.18 -7.02
C GLY A 129 23.58 -7.75 -8.34
N LEU A 130 22.70 -8.51 -8.96
CA LEU A 130 21.80 -8.02 -10.00
C LEU A 130 20.62 -7.33 -9.30
N LYS A 131 20.36 -6.07 -9.64
CA LYS A 131 19.24 -5.31 -9.07
C LYS A 131 17.92 -5.97 -9.51
N PHE A 132 17.29 -6.71 -8.61
CA PHE A 132 15.97 -7.33 -8.83
C PHE A 132 14.92 -6.25 -9.18
N GLU A 133 14.96 -5.15 -8.44
CA GLU A 133 14.17 -3.94 -8.71
C GLU A 133 15.04 -2.71 -8.43
N SER A 134 15.05 -1.77 -9.37
CA SER A 134 15.80 -0.50 -9.22
C SER A 134 15.00 0.54 -8.40
N ALA A 135 13.66 0.49 -8.48
CA ALA A 135 12.81 1.41 -7.76
C ALA A 135 12.85 1.16 -6.24
N PRO A 136 12.95 2.21 -5.41
CA PRO A 136 13.00 2.05 -3.96
C PRO A 136 11.65 1.64 -3.36
N PHE A 137 10.54 1.99 -3.99
CA PHE A 137 9.17 1.60 -3.67
C PHE A 137 8.30 1.66 -4.92
N LYS A 138 7.11 1.06 -4.89
CA LYS A 138 6.19 1.06 -6.02
C LYS A 138 5.26 2.27 -5.96
N LEU A 139 5.33 3.10 -6.99
CA LEU A 139 4.38 4.17 -7.26
C LEU A 139 4.07 4.16 -8.77
N THR A 140 2.91 3.63 -9.13
CA THR A 140 2.47 3.54 -10.53
C THR A 140 1.64 4.76 -10.93
N GLN A 141 1.50 4.99 -12.24
CA GLN A 141 0.62 6.04 -12.74
C GLN A 141 -0.83 5.86 -12.25
N GLU A 142 -1.34 4.62 -12.22
CA GLU A 142 -2.67 4.33 -11.70
C GLU A 142 -2.86 4.76 -10.22
N MET A 143 -1.82 4.62 -9.39
CA MET A 143 -1.85 5.11 -8.01
C MET A 143 -1.87 6.64 -7.93
N VAL A 144 -1.14 7.30 -8.85
CA VAL A 144 -1.17 8.76 -8.99
C VAL A 144 -2.54 9.23 -9.46
N ASP A 145 -3.17 8.49 -10.38
CA ASP A 145 -4.51 8.82 -10.91
C ASP A 145 -5.61 8.69 -9.84
N VAL A 146 -5.52 7.73 -8.91
CA VAL A 146 -6.41 7.67 -7.73
C VAL A 146 -6.32 8.95 -6.90
N MET A 147 -5.12 9.48 -6.74
CA MET A 147 -4.87 10.74 -6.03
C MET A 147 -5.29 11.98 -6.85
N GLY A 148 -5.78 11.81 -8.09
CA GLY A 148 -6.22 12.89 -8.96
C GLY A 148 -5.12 13.52 -9.82
N GLY A 149 -4.01 12.81 -10.01
CA GLY A 149 -2.86 13.23 -10.83
C GLY A 149 -1.81 14.04 -10.04
N GLU A 150 -0.68 14.29 -10.69
CA GLU A 150 0.50 14.91 -10.08
C GLU A 150 0.27 16.33 -9.53
N ASN A 151 -0.68 17.08 -10.12
CA ASN A 151 -1.00 18.45 -9.71
C ASN A 151 -2.07 18.51 -8.61
N SER A 152 -2.61 17.38 -8.17
CA SER A 152 -3.68 17.30 -7.17
C SER A 152 -3.20 17.69 -5.77
N LYS A 153 -4.17 18.03 -4.91
CA LYS A 153 -3.92 18.23 -3.47
C LYS A 153 -3.37 16.94 -2.85
N TYR A 154 -3.97 15.78 -3.16
CA TYR A 154 -3.60 14.50 -2.55
C TYR A 154 -2.19 14.08 -2.91
N PHE A 155 -1.74 14.30 -4.15
CA PHE A 155 -0.36 14.01 -4.54
C PHE A 155 0.65 14.95 -3.86
N ARG A 156 0.31 16.23 -3.70
CA ARG A 156 1.13 17.16 -2.90
C ARG A 156 1.21 16.72 -1.43
N ASP A 157 0.07 16.29 -0.86
CA ASP A 157 0.02 15.77 0.51
C ASP A 157 0.85 14.50 0.66
N PHE A 158 0.78 13.57 -0.31
CA PHE A 158 1.64 12.39 -0.37
C PHE A 158 3.13 12.77 -0.31
N ARG A 159 3.59 13.68 -1.18
CA ARG A 159 4.99 14.13 -1.20
C ARG A 159 5.41 14.77 0.13
N ASN A 160 4.57 15.62 0.69
CA ASN A 160 4.84 16.29 1.97
C ASN A 160 4.95 15.29 3.13
N ARG A 161 4.08 14.27 3.14
CA ARG A 161 4.09 13.19 4.16
C ARG A 161 5.31 12.29 3.99
N MET A 162 5.70 11.95 2.76
CA MET A 162 6.97 11.25 2.49
C MET A 162 8.15 12.00 3.09
N ALA A 163 8.27 13.30 2.82
CA ALA A 163 9.36 14.13 3.34
C ALA A 163 9.36 14.26 4.87
N LYS A 164 8.19 14.25 5.51
CA LYS A 164 8.08 14.32 6.98
C LYS A 164 8.29 12.97 7.67
N GLY A 165 7.94 11.89 7.00
CA GLY A 165 8.05 10.54 7.55
C GLY A 165 9.44 9.94 7.40
N PHE A 166 10.25 10.49 6.48
CA PHE A 166 11.65 10.13 6.28
C PHE A 166 12.57 10.84 7.27
#